data_b20b83a2b6864729c8b7e65ec7933684
#
_entry.id   b20b83a2b6864729c8b7e65ec7933684
#
_cell.length_a   1.000
_cell.length_b   1.000
_cell.length_c   1.000
_cell.angle_alpha   90.00
_cell.angle_beta   90.00
_cell.angle_gamma   90.00
#
_symmetry.space_group_name_H-M   'P 1'
#
loop_
_entity.id
_entity.type
_entity.pdbx_description
1 polymer ?
#
loop_
_entity_poly.entity_id
_entity_poly.type
_entity_poly.pdbx_seq_one_letter_code
_entity_poly.pdbx_strand_id
1 'polypeptide(L)'
;MSDLNVYQPWSVPLLHTSLSDNFIQKLIQLTDVIAEDKEEQESIGSEVSGEIKDEWKIDPVLLTNIKFTDNIIRLGWEYFKIVLNNFQIIDNKVPLALVVFKSALENIEISSAWFNDQKDNEYSPMHKHTGILSGVLYLMIPEYLPSRKNKDTDGAITFIGNETAQEGMISNSTLKISPKVGDIFMFPSSLKHEVYPFRTKDGKGVRRSLSFNLNTDKFIPQAKWFLKSKITSENIPLEE
;
A
#
# COMPACT_ATOMS: atom_id res chain seq x y z
N MET A 1 0.70 33.18 -27.42
CA MET A 1 1.46 32.10 -26.80
C MET A 1 0.73 30.83 -27.17
N SER A 2 1.41 29.81 -27.70
CA SER A 2 0.83 28.50 -27.92
C SER A 2 0.47 27.90 -26.55
N ASP A 3 -0.64 27.18 -26.45
CA ASP A 3 -1.05 26.51 -25.22
C ASP A 3 0.06 25.59 -24.71
N LEU A 4 0.43 25.77 -23.45
CA LEU A 4 1.44 24.93 -22.79
C LEU A 4 0.80 23.61 -22.39
N ASN A 5 1.25 22.51 -22.98
CA ASN A 5 0.81 21.18 -22.60
C ASN A 5 1.82 20.55 -21.62
N VAL A 6 1.35 20.09 -20.47
CA VAL A 6 2.15 19.40 -19.45
C VAL A 6 1.70 17.95 -19.38
N TYR A 7 2.64 17.05 -19.53
CA TYR A 7 2.39 15.61 -19.43
C TYR A 7 3.14 15.05 -18.21
N GLN A 8 2.48 14.21 -17.41
CA GLN A 8 3.07 13.49 -16.29
C GLN A 8 2.85 11.98 -16.44
N PRO A 9 3.43 11.35 -17.46
CA PRO A 9 3.11 9.96 -17.82
C PRO A 9 3.55 8.92 -16.80
N TRP A 10 4.42 9.28 -15.85
CA TRP A 10 4.99 8.36 -14.85
C TRP A 10 4.66 8.74 -13.41
N SER A 11 3.58 9.46 -13.19
CA SER A 11 3.13 9.74 -11.81
C SER A 11 2.56 8.47 -11.17
N VAL A 12 3.12 8.10 -10.02
CA VAL A 12 2.60 7.02 -9.18
C VAL A 12 1.89 7.65 -7.99
N PRO A 13 0.55 7.58 -7.89
CA PRO A 13 -0.15 8.13 -6.74
C PRO A 13 0.17 7.32 -5.48
N LEU A 14 0.27 8.00 -4.36
CA LEU A 14 0.25 7.46 -3.01
C LEU A 14 -0.99 8.04 -2.33
N LEU A 15 -1.96 7.20 -1.97
CA LEU A 15 -3.13 7.63 -1.22
C LEU A 15 -2.80 7.60 0.27
N HIS A 16 -3.16 8.66 0.99
CA HIS A 16 -3.08 8.75 2.44
C HIS A 16 -4.40 9.23 3.03
N THR A 17 -4.82 8.58 4.11
CA THR A 17 -5.91 9.02 4.96
C THR A 17 -5.71 8.50 6.38
N SER A 18 -6.59 8.87 7.30
CA SER A 18 -6.55 8.36 8.68
C SER A 18 -7.88 7.73 9.05
N LEU A 19 -7.82 6.64 9.81
CA LEU A 19 -8.99 5.98 10.37
C LEU A 19 -9.29 6.51 11.78
N SER A 20 -10.55 6.39 12.20
CA SER A 20 -10.97 6.85 13.54
C SER A 20 -10.38 6.00 14.65
N ASP A 21 -10.14 6.62 15.81
CA ASP A 21 -9.58 5.95 16.99
C ASP A 21 -10.40 4.72 17.41
N ASN A 22 -11.73 4.82 17.38
CA ASN A 22 -12.60 3.69 17.71
C ASN A 22 -12.38 2.49 16.77
N PHE A 23 -12.10 2.76 15.50
CA PHE A 23 -11.82 1.70 14.54
C PHE A 23 -10.43 1.10 14.77
N ILE A 24 -9.45 1.92 15.08
CA ILE A 24 -8.09 1.48 15.43
C ILE A 24 -8.12 0.58 16.66
N GLN A 25 -8.88 0.96 17.70
CA GLN A 25 -9.00 0.13 18.92
C GLN A 25 -9.58 -1.27 18.63
N LYS A 26 -10.55 -1.40 17.73
CA LYS A 26 -11.08 -2.72 17.32
C LYS A 26 -10.02 -3.57 16.61
N LEU A 27 -9.18 -2.94 15.78
CA LEU A 27 -8.08 -3.64 15.10
C LEU A 27 -6.98 -4.04 16.08
N ILE A 28 -6.67 -3.20 17.06
CA ILE A 28 -5.71 -3.55 18.11
C ILE A 28 -6.23 -4.78 18.89
N GLN A 29 -7.49 -4.78 19.35
CA GLN A 29 -8.08 -5.92 20.05
C GLN A 29 -8.03 -7.19 19.20
N LEU A 30 -8.35 -7.12 17.92
CA LEU A 30 -8.26 -8.27 17.01
C LEU A 30 -6.82 -8.78 16.90
N THR A 31 -5.86 -7.89 16.69
CA THR A 31 -4.46 -8.27 16.53
C THR A 31 -3.82 -8.73 17.85
N ASP A 32 -4.28 -8.26 19.01
CA ASP A 32 -3.85 -8.76 20.32
C ASP A 32 -4.29 -10.22 20.51
N VAL A 33 -5.55 -10.53 20.21
CA VAL A 33 -6.06 -11.92 20.29
C VAL A 33 -5.24 -12.86 19.40
N ILE A 34 -4.93 -12.42 18.17
CA ILE A 34 -4.10 -13.20 17.23
C ILE A 34 -2.67 -13.39 17.76
N ALA A 35 -2.06 -12.34 18.33
CA ALA A 35 -0.70 -12.39 18.85
C ALA A 35 -0.56 -13.24 20.12
N GLU A 36 -1.65 -13.40 20.90
CA GLU A 36 -1.68 -14.23 22.11
C GLU A 36 -1.85 -15.72 21.80
N ASP A 37 -2.44 -16.06 20.66
CA ASP A 37 -2.68 -17.44 20.22
C ASP A 37 -1.42 -18.06 19.57
N LYS A 38 -0.42 -18.33 20.43
CA LYS A 38 0.87 -18.86 20.01
C LYS A 38 0.87 -20.33 19.58
N GLU A 39 -0.19 -21.07 19.84
CA GLU A 39 -0.25 -22.51 19.58
C GLU A 39 -0.70 -22.84 18.14
N GLU A 40 -1.42 -21.94 17.46
CA GLU A 40 -1.94 -22.16 16.10
C GLU A 40 -1.28 -21.32 15.01
N GLN A 41 -0.47 -20.32 15.35
CA GLN A 41 0.09 -19.42 14.33
C GLN A 41 1.61 -19.35 14.39
N GLU A 42 2.25 -19.91 13.38
CA GLU A 42 3.68 -19.66 13.13
C GLU A 42 3.90 -18.22 12.62
N SER A 43 4.91 -17.56 13.18
CA SER A 43 5.34 -16.27 12.65
C SER A 43 5.81 -16.45 11.19
N ILE A 44 5.28 -15.59 10.29
CA ILE A 44 5.71 -15.57 8.89
C ILE A 44 6.93 -14.70 8.64
N GLY A 45 7.59 -14.20 9.68
CA GLY A 45 8.76 -13.33 9.57
C GLY A 45 9.89 -13.92 8.71
N SER A 46 9.94 -15.24 8.58
CA SER A 46 10.88 -15.91 7.65
C SER A 46 10.43 -15.87 6.17
N GLU A 47 9.15 -15.61 5.90
CA GLU A 47 8.59 -15.57 4.55
C GLU A 47 8.56 -14.14 3.98
N VAL A 48 8.70 -13.13 4.85
CA VAL A 48 8.64 -11.71 4.50
C VAL A 48 10.04 -11.11 4.54
N SER A 49 10.34 -10.20 3.63
CA SER A 49 11.64 -9.52 3.59
C SER A 49 11.81 -8.64 4.82
N GLY A 50 12.74 -8.97 5.71
CA GLY A 50 13.05 -8.10 6.86
C GLY A 50 13.70 -8.81 8.02
N GLU A 51 14.04 -8.02 9.04
CA GLU A 51 14.56 -8.47 10.32
C GLU A 51 13.47 -8.41 11.41
N ILE A 52 12.19 -8.29 11.01
CA ILE A 52 11.05 -8.28 11.93
C ILE A 52 10.71 -9.73 12.24
N LYS A 53 10.66 -10.06 13.53
CA LYS A 53 10.49 -11.44 13.99
C LYS A 53 9.04 -11.78 14.26
N ASP A 54 8.27 -10.81 14.70
CA ASP A 54 6.90 -10.99 15.14
C ASP A 54 5.95 -10.50 14.04
N GLU A 55 5.56 -11.40 13.14
CA GLU A 55 4.64 -11.19 12.03
C GLU A 55 3.60 -12.31 11.97
N TRP A 56 2.33 -11.94 11.82
CA TRP A 56 1.22 -12.90 11.80
C TRP A 56 0.26 -12.64 10.66
N LYS A 57 -0.18 -13.69 10.00
CA LYS A 57 -1.26 -13.63 9.00
C LYS A 57 -2.58 -13.29 9.68
N ILE A 58 -3.43 -12.57 8.96
CA ILE A 58 -4.81 -12.33 9.37
C ILE A 58 -5.72 -12.98 8.33
N ASP A 59 -6.65 -13.81 8.78
CA ASP A 59 -7.71 -14.31 7.90
C ASP A 59 -8.58 -13.12 7.43
N PRO A 60 -8.71 -12.89 6.11
CA PRO A 60 -9.55 -11.82 5.59
C PRO A 60 -11.00 -11.85 6.07
N VAL A 61 -11.53 -13.01 6.46
CA VAL A 61 -12.87 -13.14 7.03
C VAL A 61 -13.00 -12.36 8.35
N LEU A 62 -11.96 -12.38 9.20
CA LEU A 62 -11.94 -11.60 10.44
C LEU A 62 -12.01 -10.10 10.19
N LEU A 63 -11.32 -9.63 9.15
CA LEU A 63 -11.34 -8.24 8.72
C LEU A 63 -12.70 -7.82 8.16
N THR A 64 -13.39 -8.73 7.49
CA THR A 64 -14.76 -8.50 6.99
C THR A 64 -15.76 -8.34 8.14
N ASN A 65 -15.66 -9.18 9.18
CA ASN A 65 -16.53 -9.13 10.34
C ASN A 65 -16.50 -7.77 11.06
N ILE A 66 -15.37 -7.10 11.05
CA ILE A 66 -15.22 -5.75 11.65
C ILE A 66 -15.40 -4.62 10.63
N LYS A 67 -15.83 -4.91 9.41
CA LYS A 67 -16.03 -3.96 8.30
C LYS A 67 -14.74 -3.26 7.82
N PHE A 68 -13.60 -3.83 8.09
CA PHE A 68 -12.33 -3.31 7.57
C PHE A 68 -12.25 -3.50 6.06
N THR A 69 -12.63 -4.67 5.57
CA THR A 69 -12.64 -5.01 4.14
C THR A 69 -13.42 -3.99 3.32
N ASP A 70 -14.63 -3.61 3.75
CA ASP A 70 -15.46 -2.63 3.03
C ASP A 70 -14.78 -1.26 2.92
N ASN A 71 -14.13 -0.81 4.00
CA ASN A 71 -13.40 0.45 4.01
C ASN A 71 -12.19 0.41 3.07
N ILE A 72 -11.45 -0.70 3.05
CA ILE A 72 -10.27 -0.86 2.22
C ILE A 72 -10.63 -0.97 0.74
N ILE A 73 -11.67 -1.72 0.40
CA ILE A 73 -12.19 -1.80 -0.97
C ILE A 73 -12.62 -0.41 -1.45
N ARG A 74 -13.33 0.36 -0.62
CA ARG A 74 -13.71 1.74 -0.96
C ARG A 74 -12.50 2.63 -1.21
N LEU A 75 -11.45 2.54 -0.40
CA LEU A 75 -10.20 3.28 -0.64
C LEU A 75 -9.51 2.84 -1.93
N GLY A 76 -9.54 1.55 -2.24
CA GLY A 76 -9.05 1.02 -3.51
C GLY A 76 -9.80 1.63 -4.71
N TRP A 77 -11.12 1.76 -4.62
CA TRP A 77 -11.94 2.46 -5.62
C TRP A 77 -11.53 3.92 -5.81
N GLU A 78 -11.31 4.66 -4.71
CA GLU A 78 -10.85 6.05 -4.80
C GLU A 78 -9.46 6.14 -5.43
N TYR A 79 -8.56 5.21 -5.09
CA TYR A 79 -7.25 5.12 -5.71
C TYR A 79 -7.35 4.98 -7.24
N PHE A 80 -8.16 4.04 -7.70
CA PHE A 80 -8.35 3.81 -9.13
C PHE A 80 -9.01 4.99 -9.85
N LYS A 81 -9.95 5.69 -9.22
CA LYS A 81 -10.51 6.93 -9.79
C LYS A 81 -9.44 7.98 -10.04
N ILE A 82 -8.51 8.15 -9.10
CA ILE A 82 -7.39 9.09 -9.26
C ILE A 82 -6.52 8.67 -10.45
N VAL A 83 -6.16 7.39 -10.54
CA VAL A 83 -5.37 6.86 -11.65
C VAL A 83 -6.09 7.08 -12.99
N LEU A 84 -7.39 6.77 -13.04
CA LEU A 84 -8.19 6.92 -14.26
C LEU A 84 -8.30 8.38 -14.71
N ASN A 85 -8.51 9.30 -13.78
CA ASN A 85 -8.56 10.73 -14.10
C ASN A 85 -7.25 11.24 -14.69
N ASN A 86 -6.12 10.73 -14.24
CA ASN A 86 -4.80 11.07 -14.78
C ASN A 86 -4.59 10.54 -16.21
N PHE A 87 -5.20 9.41 -16.57
CA PHE A 87 -5.13 8.85 -17.92
C PHE A 87 -6.03 9.55 -18.93
N GLN A 88 -7.16 10.14 -18.51
CA GLN A 88 -8.10 10.81 -19.41
C GLN A 88 -7.55 12.08 -20.08
N ILE A 89 -6.47 12.65 -19.56
CA ILE A 89 -5.92 13.93 -20.02
C ILE A 89 -5.13 13.77 -21.32
N ILE A 90 -4.69 12.58 -21.70
CA ILE A 90 -3.74 12.38 -22.80
C ILE A 90 -4.43 12.13 -24.14
N ASP A 91 -5.60 11.54 -24.15
CA ASP A 91 -6.36 11.25 -25.37
C ASP A 91 -7.85 11.22 -25.05
N ASN A 92 -8.68 11.98 -25.73
CA ASN A 92 -10.15 11.96 -25.58
C ASN A 92 -10.78 10.57 -25.87
N LYS A 93 -9.96 9.55 -26.00
CA LYS A 93 -10.36 8.14 -26.12
C LYS A 93 -10.30 7.52 -24.74
N VAL A 94 -11.42 6.99 -24.27
CA VAL A 94 -11.46 6.16 -23.06
C VAL A 94 -10.45 5.02 -23.29
N PRO A 95 -9.32 4.98 -22.54
CA PRO A 95 -8.35 3.92 -22.76
C PRO A 95 -9.05 2.60 -22.46
N LEU A 96 -8.77 1.58 -23.28
CA LEU A 96 -9.24 0.22 -23.05
C LEU A 96 -8.87 -0.29 -21.63
N ALA A 97 -7.77 0.21 -21.08
CA ALA A 97 -7.44 0.08 -19.67
C ALA A 97 -8.61 0.45 -18.74
N LEU A 98 -9.42 1.45 -19.07
CA LEU A 98 -10.57 1.89 -18.28
C LEU A 98 -11.69 0.87 -18.22
N VAL A 99 -11.99 0.20 -19.32
CA VAL A 99 -13.01 -0.86 -19.39
C VAL A 99 -12.55 -2.07 -18.58
N VAL A 100 -11.26 -2.44 -18.72
CA VAL A 100 -10.65 -3.52 -17.93
C VAL A 100 -10.61 -3.15 -16.44
N PHE A 101 -10.26 -1.92 -16.11
CA PHE A 101 -10.29 -1.43 -14.74
C PHE A 101 -11.69 -1.44 -14.15
N LYS A 102 -12.72 -1.01 -14.88
CA LYS A 102 -14.10 -1.03 -14.39
C LYS A 102 -14.55 -2.46 -14.05
N SER A 103 -14.29 -3.42 -14.93
CA SER A 103 -14.59 -4.83 -14.67
C SER A 103 -13.75 -5.42 -13.53
N ALA A 104 -12.50 -5.00 -13.39
CA ALA A 104 -11.62 -5.43 -12.31
C ALA A 104 -12.06 -4.88 -10.94
N LEU A 105 -12.54 -3.64 -10.91
CA LEU A 105 -13.02 -2.98 -9.70
C LEU A 105 -14.19 -3.71 -9.05
N GLU A 106 -15.08 -4.32 -9.81
CA GLU A 106 -16.23 -5.08 -9.31
C GLU A 106 -15.82 -6.35 -8.54
N ASN A 107 -14.55 -6.74 -8.62
CA ASN A 107 -14.01 -7.99 -8.04
C ASN A 107 -12.74 -7.78 -7.23
N ILE A 108 -12.53 -6.58 -6.70
CA ILE A 108 -11.42 -6.32 -5.78
C ILE A 108 -11.66 -7.04 -4.47
N GLU A 109 -10.63 -7.74 -4.00
CA GLU A 109 -10.62 -8.43 -2.72
C GLU A 109 -9.30 -8.22 -1.99
N ILE A 110 -9.29 -8.40 -0.69
CA ILE A 110 -8.06 -8.54 0.10
C ILE A 110 -7.51 -9.93 -0.15
N SER A 111 -6.45 -10.04 -0.93
CA SER A 111 -5.81 -11.31 -1.27
C SER A 111 -4.88 -11.81 -0.16
N SER A 112 -4.36 -10.92 0.67
CA SER A 112 -3.57 -11.24 1.85
C SER A 112 -3.58 -10.08 2.84
N ALA A 113 -3.53 -10.41 4.12
CA ALA A 113 -3.37 -9.44 5.19
C ALA A 113 -2.48 -10.04 6.29
N TRP A 114 -1.68 -9.19 6.92
CA TRP A 114 -0.83 -9.56 8.05
C TRP A 114 -0.55 -8.33 8.91
N PHE A 115 -0.12 -8.54 10.13
CA PHE A 115 0.42 -7.46 10.94
C PHE A 115 1.77 -7.86 11.51
N ASN A 116 2.55 -6.87 11.82
CA ASN A 116 3.84 -7.06 12.46
C ASN A 116 3.98 -6.17 13.69
N ASP A 117 4.71 -6.69 14.67
CA ASP A 117 5.13 -5.99 15.88
C ASP A 117 6.65 -5.73 15.78
N GLN A 118 7.00 -4.68 15.03
CA GLN A 118 8.38 -4.25 14.90
C GLN A 118 8.90 -3.74 16.25
N LYS A 119 10.05 -4.23 16.67
CA LYS A 119 10.75 -3.86 17.89
C LYS A 119 11.97 -2.98 17.62
N ASP A 120 12.61 -2.52 18.68
CA ASP A 120 13.84 -1.73 18.61
C ASP A 120 14.87 -2.38 17.69
N ASN A 121 15.43 -1.57 16.77
CA ASN A 121 16.44 -1.93 15.77
C ASN A 121 15.99 -2.91 14.68
N GLU A 122 14.78 -3.42 14.70
CA GLU A 122 14.21 -4.18 13.59
C GLU A 122 13.84 -3.25 12.42
N TYR A 123 13.89 -3.76 11.20
CA TYR A 123 13.62 -2.99 9.98
C TYR A 123 13.12 -3.88 8.85
N SER A 124 12.49 -3.29 7.86
CA SER A 124 12.21 -3.97 6.59
C SER A 124 13.07 -3.33 5.50
N PRO A 125 13.96 -4.11 4.85
CA PRO A 125 14.77 -3.61 3.75
C PRO A 125 13.89 -3.27 2.54
N MET A 126 14.47 -2.64 1.55
CA MET A 126 13.77 -2.29 0.32
C MET A 126 13.13 -3.52 -0.34
N HIS A 127 11.82 -3.48 -0.48
CA HIS A 127 11.03 -4.58 -1.04
C HIS A 127 9.81 -4.04 -1.81
N LYS A 128 9.05 -4.95 -2.40
CA LYS A 128 7.76 -4.73 -3.06
C LYS A 128 6.85 -5.92 -2.76
N HIS A 129 5.56 -5.74 -2.99
CA HIS A 129 4.56 -6.78 -2.78
C HIS A 129 4.04 -7.38 -4.08
N THR A 130 3.26 -8.43 -3.94
CA THR A 130 2.43 -9.03 -5.01
C THR A 130 1.03 -8.40 -4.98
N GLY A 131 0.29 -8.55 -6.07
CA GLY A 131 -1.05 -7.96 -6.21
C GLY A 131 -1.05 -6.70 -7.05
N ILE A 132 -2.14 -5.94 -6.97
CA ILE A 132 -2.33 -4.70 -7.72
C ILE A 132 -2.05 -3.49 -6.84
N LEU A 133 -2.64 -3.46 -5.65
CA LEU A 133 -2.44 -2.44 -4.64
C LEU A 133 -2.01 -3.07 -3.34
N SER A 134 -1.18 -2.37 -2.61
CA SER A 134 -0.82 -2.68 -1.23
C SER A 134 -1.17 -1.52 -0.33
N GLY A 135 -1.37 -1.82 0.93
CA GLY A 135 -1.56 -0.78 1.92
C GLY A 135 -0.97 -1.16 3.26
N VAL A 136 -0.70 -0.13 4.05
CA VAL A 136 -0.22 -0.26 5.43
C VAL A 136 -0.98 0.70 6.32
N LEU A 137 -1.47 0.20 7.44
CA LEU A 137 -2.16 0.94 8.50
C LEU A 137 -1.35 0.84 9.79
N TYR A 138 -1.16 1.97 10.46
CA TYR A 138 -0.40 2.02 11.71
C TYR A 138 -1.34 1.98 12.91
N LEU A 139 -1.23 0.90 13.70
CA LEU A 139 -2.08 0.65 14.87
C LEU A 139 -1.45 1.16 16.16
N MET A 140 -0.14 0.96 16.32
CA MET A 140 0.62 1.36 17.50
C MET A 140 1.95 1.96 17.09
N ILE A 141 2.33 3.07 17.70
CA ILE A 141 3.63 3.73 17.49
C ILE A 141 4.15 4.16 18.86
N PRO A 142 5.31 3.63 19.29
CA PRO A 142 5.91 4.01 20.54
C PRO A 142 6.59 5.38 20.46
N GLU A 143 6.90 5.97 21.59
CA GLU A 143 7.74 7.16 21.63
C GLU A 143 9.18 6.80 21.26
N TYR A 144 9.68 7.37 20.17
CA TYR A 144 11.03 7.12 19.71
C TYR A 144 12.04 8.00 20.46
N LEU A 145 13.23 7.45 20.70
CA LEU A 145 14.36 8.27 21.12
C LEU A 145 14.74 9.25 20.00
N PRO A 146 15.12 10.48 20.34
CA PRO A 146 15.61 11.42 19.34
C PRO A 146 16.75 10.83 18.53
N SER A 147 16.70 11.01 17.21
CA SER A 147 17.78 10.59 16.32
C SER A 147 19.09 11.29 16.67
N ARG A 148 20.18 10.52 16.78
CA ARG A 148 21.51 11.06 17.11
C ARG A 148 22.06 12.05 16.07
N LYS A 149 21.48 12.12 14.88
CA LYS A 149 21.97 12.92 13.76
C LYS A 149 20.94 13.91 13.21
N ASN A 150 19.94 14.29 14.00
CA ASN A 150 18.82 15.16 13.54
C ASN A 150 18.19 14.69 12.23
N LYS A 151 18.12 13.37 12.01
CA LYS A 151 17.44 12.78 10.88
C LYS A 151 16.17 12.12 11.40
N ASP A 152 15.01 12.65 11.02
CA ASP A 152 13.70 12.05 11.31
C ASP A 152 13.49 10.80 10.47
N THR A 153 14.30 9.77 10.74
CA THR A 153 14.24 8.49 10.01
C THR A 153 13.68 7.37 10.88
N ASP A 154 13.75 7.52 12.22
CA ASP A 154 13.37 6.45 13.14
C ASP A 154 11.90 6.05 12.92
N GLY A 155 11.67 4.76 12.58
CA GLY A 155 10.36 4.21 12.28
C GLY A 155 9.69 4.75 11.01
N ALA A 156 10.39 5.55 10.19
CA ALA A 156 9.84 6.08 8.95
C ALA A 156 9.67 5.00 7.89
N ILE A 157 8.66 5.18 7.05
CA ILE A 157 8.53 4.46 5.77
C ILE A 157 9.04 5.35 4.66
N THR A 158 9.85 4.81 3.76
CA THR A 158 10.34 5.51 2.57
C THR A 158 9.84 4.81 1.32
N PHE A 159 9.12 5.53 0.47
CA PHE A 159 8.73 5.09 -0.85
C PHE A 159 9.74 5.55 -1.87
N ILE A 160 10.10 4.67 -2.79
CA ILE A 160 11.11 4.92 -3.82
C ILE A 160 10.40 4.99 -5.17
N GLY A 161 10.30 6.19 -5.71
CA GLY A 161 9.61 6.48 -6.96
C GLY A 161 10.52 6.35 -8.17
N ASN A 162 10.71 7.44 -8.89
CA ASN A 162 11.50 7.46 -10.12
C ASN A 162 13.00 7.59 -9.83
N GLU A 163 13.75 6.52 -10.01
CA GLU A 163 15.22 6.47 -9.79
C GLU A 163 16.02 7.36 -10.77
N THR A 164 15.40 7.85 -11.84
CA THR A 164 16.07 8.70 -12.85
C THR A 164 15.93 10.20 -12.58
N ALA A 165 15.18 10.57 -11.56
CA ALA A 165 14.97 11.96 -11.22
C ALA A 165 16.22 12.57 -10.57
N GLN A 166 16.60 13.76 -11.02
CA GLN A 166 17.66 14.52 -10.41
C GLN A 166 17.15 15.09 -9.08
N GLU A 167 17.58 14.49 -7.97
CA GLU A 167 17.10 14.85 -6.62
C GLU A 167 17.28 16.35 -6.34
N GLY A 168 16.24 16.94 -5.80
CA GLY A 168 16.27 18.27 -5.20
C GLY A 168 16.06 19.45 -6.14
N MET A 169 16.17 19.29 -7.46
CA MET A 169 15.95 20.41 -8.40
C MET A 169 14.62 20.32 -9.15
N ILE A 170 14.23 19.13 -9.59
CA ILE A 170 13.08 18.96 -10.49
C ILE A 170 12.07 17.97 -9.93
N SER A 171 12.51 16.97 -9.19
CA SER A 171 11.66 15.97 -8.54
C SER A 171 12.37 15.32 -7.36
N ASN A 172 11.60 14.63 -6.52
CA ASN A 172 12.13 13.76 -5.48
C ASN A 172 12.04 12.32 -5.95
N SER A 173 13.15 11.57 -5.85
CA SER A 173 13.17 10.13 -6.13
C SER A 173 12.58 9.32 -4.97
N THR A 174 12.57 9.88 -3.77
CA THR A 174 12.08 9.23 -2.56
C THR A 174 11.09 10.11 -1.81
N LEU A 175 10.11 9.47 -1.19
CA LEU A 175 9.19 10.10 -0.26
C LEU A 175 9.29 9.39 1.09
N LYS A 176 9.85 10.09 2.08
CA LYS A 176 9.96 9.58 3.45
C LYS A 176 8.84 10.16 4.31
N ILE A 177 8.17 9.30 5.05
CA ILE A 177 7.04 9.65 5.91
C ILE A 177 7.27 9.06 7.30
N SER A 178 7.10 9.87 8.34
CA SER A 178 6.98 9.44 9.74
C SER A 178 5.50 9.28 10.05
N PRO A 179 4.98 8.04 10.10
CA PRO A 179 3.55 7.80 10.25
C PRO A 179 3.08 8.08 11.66
N LYS A 180 1.76 8.28 11.79
CA LYS A 180 1.05 8.40 13.07
C LYS A 180 0.08 7.24 13.23
N VAL A 181 -0.35 6.98 14.46
CA VAL A 181 -1.43 6.01 14.71
C VAL A 181 -2.68 6.44 13.93
N GLY A 182 -3.29 5.47 13.26
CA GLY A 182 -4.45 5.69 12.40
C GLY A 182 -4.11 6.00 10.94
N ASP A 183 -2.88 6.40 10.63
CA ASP A 183 -2.48 6.65 9.24
C ASP A 183 -2.55 5.36 8.40
N ILE A 184 -3.19 5.46 7.25
CA ILE A 184 -3.24 4.41 6.24
C ILE A 184 -2.70 4.95 4.92
N PHE A 185 -1.79 4.21 4.33
CA PHE A 185 -1.25 4.48 3.00
C PHE A 185 -1.65 3.36 2.05
N MET A 186 -2.01 3.73 0.82
CA MET A 186 -2.29 2.77 -0.25
C MET A 186 -1.51 3.16 -1.51
N PHE A 187 -0.88 2.17 -2.13
CA PHE A 187 0.06 2.36 -3.24
C PHE A 187 0.09 1.12 -4.14
N PRO A 188 0.60 1.24 -5.38
CA PRO A 188 0.81 0.07 -6.24
C PRO A 188 1.71 -0.95 -5.57
N SER A 189 1.35 -2.23 -5.61
CA SER A 189 2.15 -3.29 -4.99
C SER A 189 3.58 -3.37 -5.52
N SER A 190 3.82 -2.89 -6.75
CA SER A 190 5.14 -2.81 -7.37
C SER A 190 6.01 -1.64 -6.87
N LEU A 191 5.45 -0.69 -6.11
CA LEU A 191 6.20 0.45 -5.59
C LEU A 191 7.17 -0.02 -4.51
N LYS A 192 8.46 0.18 -4.77
CA LYS A 192 9.51 -0.15 -3.81
C LYS A 192 9.41 0.73 -2.58
N HIS A 193 9.58 0.14 -1.43
CA HIS A 193 9.60 0.86 -0.16
C HIS A 193 10.44 0.12 0.88
N GLU A 194 10.82 0.84 1.92
CA GLU A 194 11.59 0.34 3.05
C GLU A 194 11.08 0.95 4.35
N VAL A 195 11.34 0.28 5.46
CA VAL A 195 10.97 0.75 6.80
C VAL A 195 12.21 0.83 7.66
N TYR A 196 12.48 2.02 8.17
CA TYR A 196 13.64 2.26 9.02
C TYR A 196 13.46 1.67 10.42
N PRO A 197 14.58 1.26 11.05
CA PRO A 197 14.56 0.90 12.46
C PRO A 197 14.28 2.12 13.33
N PHE A 198 13.87 1.85 14.54
CA PHE A 198 13.72 2.88 15.59
C PHE A 198 14.35 2.39 16.90
N ARG A 199 14.39 3.28 17.89
CA ARG A 199 14.83 2.96 19.25
C ARG A 199 13.91 3.66 20.24
N THR A 200 13.62 2.96 21.32
CA THR A 200 12.84 3.49 22.45
C THR A 200 13.73 3.60 23.69
N LYS A 201 13.26 4.31 24.73
CA LYS A 201 14.03 4.57 25.93
C LYS A 201 14.40 3.31 26.70
N ASP A 202 13.49 2.36 26.75
CA ASP A 202 13.63 1.11 27.49
C ASP A 202 13.91 -0.12 26.59
N GLY A 203 13.99 0.09 25.28
CA GLY A 203 14.19 -0.99 24.30
C GLY A 203 12.99 -1.93 24.16
N LYS A 204 11.81 -1.55 24.66
CA LYS A 204 10.61 -2.40 24.70
C LYS A 204 9.44 -1.87 23.86
N GLY A 205 9.67 -0.76 23.16
CA GLY A 205 8.64 -0.18 22.31
C GLY A 205 8.24 -1.13 21.17
N VAL A 206 6.93 -1.18 20.90
CA VAL A 206 6.37 -1.96 19.80
C VAL A 206 5.67 -1.01 18.84
N ARG A 207 6.04 -1.08 17.57
CA ARG A 207 5.34 -0.44 16.46
C ARG A 207 4.55 -1.49 15.72
N ARG A 208 3.22 -1.46 15.89
CA ARG A 208 2.32 -2.38 15.18
C ARG A 208 1.80 -1.75 13.91
N SER A 209 2.01 -2.42 12.79
CA SER A 209 1.39 -2.07 11.52
C SER A 209 0.65 -3.28 10.92
N LEU A 210 -0.52 -3.00 10.31
CA LEU A 210 -1.32 -3.95 9.57
C LEU A 210 -1.12 -3.68 8.08
N SER A 211 -0.61 -4.67 7.37
CA SER A 211 -0.37 -4.63 5.93
C SER A 211 -1.38 -5.51 5.20
N PHE A 212 -1.72 -5.12 3.98
CA PHE A 212 -2.64 -5.90 3.14
C PHE A 212 -2.31 -5.70 1.66
N ASN A 213 -2.69 -6.70 0.87
CA ASN A 213 -2.64 -6.63 -0.60
C ASN A 213 -4.03 -6.78 -1.16
N LEU A 214 -4.33 -5.97 -2.17
CA LEU A 214 -5.54 -6.08 -2.97
C LEU A 214 -5.21 -6.73 -4.31
N ASN A 215 -6.11 -7.59 -4.75
CA ASN A 215 -6.01 -8.25 -6.04
C ASN A 215 -7.39 -8.39 -6.69
N THR A 216 -7.40 -8.83 -7.94
CA THR A 216 -8.60 -9.21 -8.67
C THR A 216 -8.26 -10.31 -9.65
N ASP A 217 -8.95 -11.42 -9.56
CA ASP A 217 -8.74 -12.59 -10.43
C ASP A 217 -9.00 -12.30 -11.91
N LYS A 218 -9.83 -11.31 -12.20
CA LYS A 218 -10.18 -10.93 -13.57
C LYS A 218 -9.15 -10.03 -14.23
N PHE A 219 -8.34 -9.31 -13.47
CA PHE A 219 -7.38 -8.37 -14.05
C PHE A 219 -6.19 -9.05 -14.72
N ILE A 220 -5.61 -10.06 -14.08
CA ILE A 220 -4.38 -10.72 -14.55
C ILE A 220 -4.56 -11.44 -15.90
N PRO A 221 -5.60 -12.25 -16.11
CA PRO A 221 -5.85 -12.89 -17.41
C PRO A 221 -6.13 -11.88 -18.53
N GLN A 222 -6.91 -10.85 -18.24
CA GLN A 222 -7.28 -9.83 -19.22
C GLN A 222 -6.09 -8.93 -19.57
N ALA A 223 -5.28 -8.52 -18.61
CA ALA A 223 -4.05 -7.78 -18.86
C ALA A 223 -3.05 -8.57 -19.71
N LYS A 224 -2.92 -9.88 -19.48
CA LYS A 224 -2.10 -10.76 -20.33
C LYS A 224 -2.63 -10.85 -21.76
N TRP A 225 -3.95 -10.86 -21.92
CA TRP A 225 -4.57 -10.86 -23.23
C TRP A 225 -4.33 -9.56 -23.96
N PHE A 226 -4.45 -8.42 -23.30
CA PHE A 226 -4.14 -7.09 -23.84
C PHE A 226 -2.70 -6.95 -24.33
N LEU A 227 -1.75 -7.44 -23.56
CA LEU A 227 -0.34 -7.39 -23.92
C LEU A 227 -0.01 -8.30 -25.12
N LYS A 228 -0.85 -9.30 -25.40
CA LYS A 228 -0.68 -10.22 -26.53
C LYS A 228 -1.43 -9.82 -27.80
N SER A 229 -2.51 -9.07 -27.70
CA SER A 229 -3.30 -8.63 -28.83
C SER A 229 -2.87 -7.23 -29.27
N LYS A 230 -2.46 -7.07 -30.50
CA LYS A 230 -2.44 -5.75 -31.16
C LYS A 230 -3.89 -5.35 -31.38
N ILE A 231 -4.53 -4.76 -30.36
CA ILE A 231 -5.90 -4.30 -30.48
C ILE A 231 -5.86 -2.97 -31.21
N THR A 232 -6.38 -2.97 -32.42
CA THR A 232 -6.78 -1.76 -33.12
C THR A 232 -8.11 -1.29 -32.54
N SER A 233 -8.30 0.03 -32.43
CA SER A 233 -9.50 0.70 -31.92
C SER A 233 -10.81 0.29 -32.61
N GLU A 234 -10.73 -0.52 -33.67
CA GLU A 234 -11.85 -0.99 -34.48
C GLU A 234 -12.59 -2.19 -33.89
N ASN A 235 -12.08 -2.83 -32.85
CA ASN A 235 -12.61 -4.10 -32.32
C ASN A 235 -13.38 -3.97 -31.00
N ILE A 236 -13.81 -2.76 -30.60
CA ILE A 236 -14.57 -2.54 -29.37
C ILE A 236 -16.03 -2.29 -29.77
N PRO A 237 -16.98 -3.20 -29.41
CA PRO A 237 -18.38 -2.87 -29.49
C PRO A 237 -18.67 -1.75 -28.48
N LEU A 238 -19.10 -0.61 -28.96
CA LEU A 238 -19.74 0.41 -28.15
C LEU A 238 -21.17 -0.09 -27.90
N GLU A 239 -21.43 -0.65 -26.73
CA GLU A 239 -22.81 -0.82 -26.28
C GLU A 239 -23.36 0.57 -25.96
N GLU A 240 -24.49 0.90 -26.60
CA GLU A 240 -25.30 2.11 -26.43
C GLU A 240 -25.92 2.21 -25.02
#